data_774fe187ee4fe23b5bc24a69e4303434
#
_entry.id   774fe187ee4fe23b5bc24a69e4303434
#
_cell.length_a   1.000
_cell.length_b   1.000
_cell.length_c   1.000
_cell.angle_alpha   90.00
_cell.angle_beta   90.00
_cell.angle_gamma   90.00
#
_symmetry.space_group_name_H-M   'P 1'
#
loop_
_entity.id
_entity.type
_entity.pdbx_description
1 polymer ?
#
loop_
_entity_poly.entity_id
_entity_poly.type
_entity_poly.pdbx_seq_one_letter_code
_entity_poly.pdbx_strand_id
1 'polypeptide(L)'
;MQDFTRYAVYYAPQTGIFADRAAAWLGWDLAGGHAVDDPSLPARPVGQPRRYGFHGTIRAPFRPVVPEADLIAAVDALASNRPAVTCGTLALRDLGGFLALMPTGGQPDLIALADAVVRATDPLRAPLTAEEVARRRPDSLTPRQRALLDRWGYPFVMEEFRFHLTLTDRLSAAERPGVQAAAQAWLGPVLPRPFVIADLCLVAQDAQGRFHLRHRAPLSG
;
A
#
# COMPACT_ATOMS: atom_id res chain seq x y z
N MET A 1 -25.01 -6.35 2.92
CA MET A 1 -24.02 -5.38 2.37
C MET A 1 -22.82 -5.42 3.30
N GLN A 2 -21.62 -5.55 2.79
CA GLN A 2 -20.42 -5.60 3.64
C GLN A 2 -20.11 -4.18 4.13
N ASP A 3 -20.06 -3.99 5.46
CA ASP A 3 -19.76 -2.69 6.05
C ASP A 3 -18.26 -2.44 6.07
N PHE A 4 -17.83 -1.39 5.39
CA PHE A 4 -16.43 -0.95 5.37
C PHE A 4 -16.21 0.22 6.33
N THR A 5 -15.13 0.14 7.09
CA THR A 5 -14.83 1.10 8.17
C THR A 5 -13.79 2.15 7.81
N ARG A 6 -12.83 1.79 6.95
CA ARG A 6 -11.76 2.67 6.50
C ARG A 6 -11.48 2.46 5.01
N TYR A 7 -11.02 3.51 4.36
CA TYR A 7 -10.60 3.49 2.96
C TYR A 7 -9.16 3.95 2.82
N ALA A 8 -8.49 3.48 1.77
CA ALA A 8 -7.13 3.90 1.42
C ALA A 8 -6.98 3.98 -0.10
N VAL A 9 -5.93 4.67 -0.57
CA VAL A 9 -5.56 4.63 -1.99
C VAL A 9 -4.21 3.92 -2.10
N TYR A 10 -4.19 2.83 -2.86
CA TYR A 10 -3.05 1.96 -3.05
C TYR A 10 -2.64 1.87 -4.51
N TYR A 11 -1.40 1.50 -4.74
CA TYR A 11 -1.04 0.71 -5.91
C TYR A 11 -1.33 -0.76 -5.59
N ALA A 12 -1.97 -1.46 -6.51
CA ALA A 12 -2.04 -2.92 -6.51
C ALA A 12 -1.77 -3.42 -7.94
N PRO A 13 -1.00 -4.53 -8.12
CA PRO A 13 -0.73 -5.02 -9.46
C PRO A 13 -2.04 -5.35 -10.19
N GLN A 14 -2.03 -5.15 -11.51
CA GLN A 14 -3.09 -5.61 -12.38
C GLN A 14 -3.03 -7.16 -12.52
N THR A 15 -4.03 -7.75 -13.14
CA THR A 15 -4.06 -9.20 -13.40
C THR A 15 -2.79 -9.68 -14.10
N GLY A 16 -2.35 -10.90 -13.79
CA GLY A 16 -1.19 -11.54 -14.38
C GLY A 16 -0.26 -12.17 -13.36
N ILE A 17 0.78 -12.83 -13.84
CA ILE A 17 1.67 -13.68 -13.02
C ILE A 17 2.31 -12.96 -11.83
N PHE A 18 2.59 -11.67 -11.93
CA PHE A 18 3.12 -10.88 -10.81
C PHE A 18 2.05 -10.69 -9.72
N ALA A 19 0.81 -10.38 -10.11
CA ALA A 19 -0.30 -10.25 -9.16
C ALA A 19 -0.59 -11.58 -8.47
N ASP A 20 -0.65 -12.67 -9.24
CA ASP A 20 -0.96 -14.01 -8.73
C ASP A 20 0.09 -14.48 -7.72
N ARG A 21 1.38 -14.33 -8.05
CA ARG A 21 2.48 -14.69 -7.15
C ARG A 21 2.54 -13.80 -5.91
N ALA A 22 2.22 -12.52 -6.03
CA ALA A 22 2.20 -11.59 -4.92
C ALA A 22 1.03 -11.89 -3.96
N ALA A 23 -0.16 -12.22 -4.50
CA ALA A 23 -1.31 -12.65 -3.71
C ALA A 23 -1.01 -13.98 -2.98
N ALA A 24 -0.45 -14.97 -3.68
CA ALA A 24 -0.04 -16.24 -3.08
C ALA A 24 1.04 -16.05 -2.00
N TRP A 25 2.02 -15.16 -2.24
CA TRP A 25 3.04 -14.84 -1.23
C TRP A 25 2.44 -14.31 0.07
N LEU A 26 1.48 -13.40 0.02
CA LEU A 26 0.83 -12.87 1.22
C LEU A 26 -0.34 -13.72 1.72
N GLY A 27 -0.90 -14.58 0.87
CA GLY A 27 -2.05 -15.43 1.21
C GLY A 27 -3.39 -14.68 1.20
N TRP A 28 -3.46 -13.56 0.48
CA TRP A 28 -4.68 -12.77 0.30
C TRP A 28 -4.68 -12.07 -1.06
N ASP A 29 -5.70 -12.32 -1.85
CA ASP A 29 -5.97 -11.58 -3.08
C ASP A 29 -6.81 -10.33 -2.77
N LEU A 30 -6.18 -9.16 -2.88
CA LEU A 30 -6.82 -7.87 -2.64
C LEU A 30 -7.93 -7.58 -3.65
N ALA A 31 -7.74 -7.99 -4.91
CA ALA A 31 -8.69 -7.75 -6.00
C ALA A 31 -9.87 -8.73 -5.95
N GLY A 32 -9.60 -10.00 -5.73
CA GLY A 32 -10.63 -11.04 -5.60
C GLY A 32 -11.33 -11.06 -4.25
N GLY A 33 -10.73 -10.46 -3.21
CA GLY A 33 -11.29 -10.41 -1.87
C GLY A 33 -11.36 -11.77 -1.18
N HIS A 34 -10.42 -12.68 -1.48
CA HIS A 34 -10.39 -14.03 -0.92
C HIS A 34 -8.99 -14.47 -0.51
N ALA A 35 -8.92 -15.47 0.36
CA ALA A 35 -7.67 -16.09 0.74
C ALA A 35 -7.08 -16.90 -0.43
N VAL A 36 -5.77 -16.82 -0.57
CA VAL A 36 -4.98 -17.61 -1.53
C VAL A 36 -4.02 -18.48 -0.73
N ASP A 37 -3.99 -19.76 -1.01
CA ASP A 37 -3.05 -20.70 -0.41
C ASP A 37 -2.23 -21.39 -1.51
N ASP A 38 -0.91 -21.42 -1.31
CA ASP A 38 0.01 -22.12 -2.20
C ASP A 38 0.95 -22.98 -1.33
N PRO A 39 0.73 -24.29 -1.31
CA PRO A 39 1.52 -25.20 -0.47
C PRO A 39 2.98 -25.34 -0.90
N SER A 40 3.36 -24.88 -2.09
CA SER A 40 4.75 -24.87 -2.55
C SER A 40 5.59 -23.79 -1.89
N LEU A 41 4.96 -22.78 -1.28
CA LEU A 41 5.65 -21.69 -0.61
C LEU A 41 6.10 -22.10 0.80
N PRO A 42 7.35 -21.76 1.19
CA PRO A 42 7.83 -22.03 2.53
C PRO A 42 7.06 -21.22 3.58
N ALA A 43 7.12 -21.69 4.83
CA ALA A 43 6.63 -20.92 5.97
C ALA A 43 7.31 -19.54 6.02
N ARG A 44 6.50 -18.49 6.17
CA ARG A 44 6.94 -17.10 6.19
C ARG A 44 6.05 -16.23 7.06
N PRO A 45 6.64 -15.28 7.82
CA PRO A 45 5.84 -14.38 8.65
C PRO A 45 5.15 -13.33 7.76
N VAL A 46 3.85 -13.47 7.57
CA VAL A 46 3.01 -12.55 6.77
C VAL A 46 1.70 -12.16 7.48
N GLY A 47 1.64 -12.31 8.80
CA GLY A 47 0.40 -12.14 9.58
C GLY A 47 -0.22 -10.75 9.44
N GLN A 48 0.58 -9.71 9.49
CA GLN A 48 0.10 -8.34 9.30
C GLN A 48 -0.06 -7.97 7.82
N PRO A 49 0.93 -8.17 6.92
CA PRO A 49 0.79 -7.84 5.50
C PRO A 49 -0.37 -8.57 4.82
N ARG A 50 -0.67 -9.79 5.21
CA ARG A 50 -1.81 -10.57 4.71
C ARG A 50 -3.14 -9.84 4.82
N ARG A 51 -3.34 -9.01 5.86
CA ARG A 51 -4.58 -8.25 6.06
C ARG A 51 -4.82 -7.20 4.98
N TYR A 52 -3.73 -6.62 4.48
CA TYR A 52 -3.78 -5.54 3.50
C TYR A 52 -3.75 -6.05 2.06
N GLY A 53 -3.30 -7.29 1.85
CA GLY A 53 -2.95 -7.81 0.54
C GLY A 53 -1.70 -7.16 -0.03
N PHE A 54 -1.28 -7.58 -1.21
CA PHE A 54 -0.07 -7.04 -1.84
C PHE A 54 -0.34 -5.68 -2.47
N HIS A 55 0.28 -4.65 -1.92
CA HIS A 55 0.03 -3.26 -2.30
C HIS A 55 1.23 -2.35 -2.01
N GLY A 56 1.22 -1.19 -2.64
CA GLY A 56 2.02 -0.02 -2.23
C GLY A 56 1.09 1.10 -1.77
N THR A 57 1.30 1.61 -0.57
CA THR A 57 0.46 2.68 -0.02
C THR A 57 0.75 4.00 -0.72
N ILE A 58 -0.26 4.61 -1.33
CA ILE A 58 -0.24 6.00 -1.83
C ILE A 58 -0.90 6.92 -0.78
N ARG A 59 -2.06 6.51 -0.24
CA ARG A 59 -2.74 7.16 0.87
C ARG A 59 -3.04 6.12 1.95
N ALA A 60 -2.53 6.34 3.15
CA ALA A 60 -2.79 5.46 4.30
C ALA A 60 -4.27 5.41 4.67
N PRO A 61 -4.75 4.31 5.27
CA PRO A 61 -6.15 4.12 5.62
C PRO A 61 -6.69 5.21 6.54
N PHE A 62 -7.88 5.74 6.19
CA PHE A 62 -8.63 6.77 6.91
C PHE A 62 -10.12 6.42 7.01
N ARG A 63 -10.82 6.96 7.99
CA ARG A 63 -12.29 6.89 8.09
C ARG A 63 -12.88 8.00 7.22
N PRO A 64 -13.82 7.70 6.30
CA PRO A 64 -14.44 8.72 5.47
C PRO A 64 -15.52 9.50 6.23
N VAL A 65 -15.80 10.72 5.78
CA VAL A 65 -16.98 11.53 6.18
C VAL A 65 -18.00 11.64 5.05
N VAL A 66 -17.77 10.94 3.96
CA VAL A 66 -18.59 10.93 2.75
C VAL A 66 -18.90 9.49 2.33
N PRO A 67 -19.92 9.25 1.49
CA PRO A 67 -20.18 7.94 0.88
C PRO A 67 -19.04 7.45 -0.01
N GLU A 68 -18.95 6.12 -0.23
CA GLU A 68 -17.95 5.49 -1.12
C GLU A 68 -17.98 6.08 -2.54
N ALA A 69 -19.15 6.41 -3.06
CA ALA A 69 -19.31 7.01 -4.39
C ALA A 69 -18.53 8.32 -4.54
N ASP A 70 -18.50 9.15 -3.51
CA ASP A 70 -17.78 10.43 -3.52
C ASP A 70 -16.25 10.21 -3.44
N LEU A 71 -15.81 9.15 -2.74
CA LEU A 71 -14.40 8.74 -2.74
C LEU A 71 -13.97 8.26 -4.12
N ILE A 72 -14.79 7.44 -4.79
CA ILE A 72 -14.57 6.98 -6.16
C ILE A 72 -14.46 8.19 -7.09
N ALA A 73 -15.42 9.10 -7.06
CA ALA A 73 -15.44 10.29 -7.91
C ALA A 73 -14.18 11.17 -7.70
N ALA A 74 -13.74 11.35 -6.47
CA ALA A 74 -12.54 12.12 -6.16
C ALA A 74 -11.25 11.46 -6.69
N VAL A 75 -11.15 10.12 -6.59
CA VAL A 75 -9.99 9.38 -7.10
C VAL A 75 -9.99 9.38 -8.63
N ASP A 76 -11.15 9.21 -9.29
CA ASP A 76 -11.29 9.29 -10.76
C ASP A 76 -10.94 10.69 -11.29
N ALA A 77 -11.45 11.74 -10.67
CA ALA A 77 -11.16 13.11 -11.05
C ALA A 77 -9.65 13.44 -10.94
N LEU A 78 -8.97 12.88 -9.95
CA LEU A 78 -7.53 13.04 -9.81
C LEU A 78 -6.79 12.22 -10.89
N ALA A 79 -7.15 10.96 -11.07
CA ALA A 79 -6.47 10.02 -11.97
C ALA A 79 -6.57 10.44 -13.44
N SER A 80 -7.73 10.95 -13.86
CA SER A 80 -7.94 11.43 -15.23
C SER A 80 -7.08 12.62 -15.64
N ASN A 81 -6.47 13.32 -14.67
CA ASN A 81 -5.62 14.50 -14.89
C ASN A 81 -4.15 14.22 -14.52
N ARG A 82 -3.73 12.97 -14.43
CA ARG A 82 -2.37 12.57 -14.07
C ARG A 82 -1.86 11.47 -14.98
N PRO A 83 -0.64 11.57 -15.51
CA PRO A 83 -0.04 10.51 -16.31
C PRO A 83 0.36 9.31 -15.43
N ALA A 84 0.48 8.15 -16.06
CA ALA A 84 1.09 6.99 -15.44
C ALA A 84 2.53 7.29 -15.01
N VAL A 85 2.95 6.76 -13.86
CA VAL A 85 4.28 7.04 -13.29
C VAL A 85 5.20 5.84 -13.47
N THR A 86 6.29 6.04 -14.22
CA THR A 86 7.35 5.03 -14.39
C THR A 86 8.37 5.15 -13.28
N CYS A 87 8.55 4.08 -12.51
CA CYS A 87 9.38 4.04 -11.29
C CYS A 87 10.65 3.18 -11.43
N GLY A 88 11.17 3.01 -12.64
CA GLY A 88 12.36 2.19 -12.90
C GLY A 88 12.08 0.70 -12.73
N THR A 89 12.80 0.02 -11.83
CA THR A 89 12.62 -1.41 -11.51
C THR A 89 12.37 -1.61 -10.03
N LEU A 90 11.84 -2.77 -9.65
CA LEU A 90 11.69 -3.16 -8.25
C LEU A 90 12.89 -3.97 -7.77
N ALA A 91 13.34 -3.71 -6.55
CA ALA A 91 14.35 -4.50 -5.86
C ALA A 91 13.88 -4.88 -4.46
N LEU A 92 14.25 -6.11 -4.04
CA LEU A 92 14.03 -6.58 -2.68
C LEU A 92 14.96 -5.84 -1.71
N ARG A 93 14.39 -5.30 -0.62
CA ARG A 93 15.10 -4.54 0.41
C ARG A 93 14.66 -4.96 1.81
N ASP A 94 15.59 -4.87 2.75
CA ASP A 94 15.29 -4.89 4.19
C ASP A 94 15.01 -3.46 4.67
N LEU A 95 13.83 -3.23 5.22
CA LEU A 95 13.39 -1.93 5.74
C LEU A 95 13.34 -1.97 7.28
N GLY A 96 14.51 -2.09 7.91
CA GLY A 96 14.60 -2.08 9.36
C GLY A 96 13.95 -3.29 10.02
N GLY A 97 14.12 -4.46 9.41
CA GLY A 97 13.72 -5.75 9.95
C GLY A 97 12.54 -6.43 9.26
N PHE A 98 12.00 -5.88 8.19
CA PHE A 98 11.04 -6.57 7.32
C PHE A 98 11.45 -6.44 5.85
N LEU A 99 11.03 -7.38 5.03
CA LEU A 99 11.31 -7.35 3.59
C LEU A 99 10.20 -6.62 2.82
N ALA A 100 10.62 -5.83 1.84
CA ALA A 100 9.73 -5.17 0.91
C ALA A 100 10.37 -5.06 -0.48
N LEU A 101 9.55 -4.91 -1.52
CA LEU A 101 10.00 -4.46 -2.83
C LEU A 101 9.96 -2.93 -2.87
N MET A 102 11.03 -2.32 -3.39
CA MET A 102 11.11 -0.87 -3.56
C MET A 102 11.60 -0.53 -4.97
N PRO A 103 11.10 0.57 -5.55
CA PRO A 103 11.68 1.11 -6.78
C PRO A 103 13.14 1.52 -6.60
N THR A 104 13.95 1.33 -7.64
CA THR A 104 15.42 1.49 -7.58
C THR A 104 15.92 2.88 -7.96
N GLY A 105 15.07 3.76 -8.46
CA GLY A 105 15.42 5.12 -8.89
C GLY A 105 14.86 6.20 -7.98
N GLY A 106 15.24 7.45 -8.21
CA GLY A 106 14.56 8.62 -7.66
C GLY A 106 13.11 8.64 -8.13
N GLN A 107 12.19 9.12 -7.28
CA GLN A 107 10.76 9.00 -7.53
C GLN A 107 10.02 10.34 -7.34
N PRO A 108 10.50 11.45 -7.94
CA PRO A 108 9.85 12.74 -7.78
C PRO A 108 8.39 12.73 -8.24
N ASP A 109 8.11 12.06 -9.38
CA ASP A 109 6.75 12.00 -9.93
C ASP A 109 5.82 11.14 -9.07
N LEU A 110 6.34 10.05 -8.47
CA LEU A 110 5.58 9.23 -7.53
C LEU A 110 5.29 9.97 -6.22
N ILE A 111 6.25 10.72 -5.71
CA ILE A 111 6.04 11.59 -4.54
C ILE A 111 4.98 12.64 -4.86
N ALA A 112 5.08 13.31 -6.02
CA ALA A 112 4.11 14.30 -6.46
C ALA A 112 2.70 13.72 -6.63
N LEU A 113 2.59 12.49 -7.16
CA LEU A 113 1.32 11.77 -7.24
C LEU A 113 0.76 11.48 -5.84
N ALA A 114 1.58 10.96 -4.93
CA ALA A 114 1.15 10.66 -3.56
C ALA A 114 0.70 11.92 -2.81
N ASP A 115 1.42 13.03 -2.95
CA ASP A 115 1.05 14.33 -2.39
C ASP A 115 -0.30 14.82 -2.91
N ALA A 116 -0.52 14.69 -4.22
CA ALA A 116 -1.78 15.07 -4.86
C ALA A 116 -2.96 14.22 -4.33
N VAL A 117 -2.77 12.90 -4.19
CA VAL A 117 -3.78 12.00 -3.62
C VAL A 117 -4.09 12.35 -2.17
N VAL A 118 -3.06 12.61 -1.35
CA VAL A 118 -3.24 13.02 0.05
C VAL A 118 -4.07 14.30 0.12
N ARG A 119 -3.74 15.32 -0.67
CA ARG A 119 -4.45 16.62 -0.67
C ARG A 119 -5.89 16.49 -1.16
N ALA A 120 -6.14 15.72 -2.22
CA ALA A 120 -7.47 15.53 -2.80
C ALA A 120 -8.41 14.75 -1.85
N THR A 121 -7.86 13.81 -1.08
CA THR A 121 -8.64 12.96 -0.16
C THR A 121 -8.71 13.49 1.27
N ASP A 122 -7.93 14.51 1.63
CA ASP A 122 -7.93 15.06 2.99
C ASP A 122 -9.28 15.65 3.43
N PRO A 123 -10.02 16.39 2.59
CA PRO A 123 -11.37 16.89 2.96
C PRO A 123 -12.39 15.77 3.17
N LEU A 124 -12.12 14.57 2.67
CA LEU A 124 -13.04 13.43 2.71
C LEU A 124 -12.82 12.52 3.93
N ARG A 125 -11.79 12.78 4.72
CA ARG A 125 -11.48 12.00 5.92
C ARG A 125 -12.04 12.63 7.20
N ALA A 126 -12.46 11.76 8.14
CA ALA A 126 -12.75 12.17 9.50
C ALA A 126 -11.45 12.57 10.25
N PRO A 127 -11.52 13.49 11.20
CA PRO A 127 -10.44 13.74 12.15
C PRO A 127 -10.04 12.44 12.87
N LEU A 128 -8.74 12.32 13.21
CA LEU A 128 -8.27 11.19 14.00
C LEU A 128 -8.89 11.21 15.40
N THR A 129 -9.26 10.04 15.91
CA THR A 129 -9.59 9.90 17.34
C THR A 129 -8.32 9.86 18.18
N ALA A 130 -8.44 10.10 19.48
CA ALA A 130 -7.32 10.00 20.42
C ALA A 130 -6.63 8.62 20.36
N GLU A 131 -7.39 7.54 20.18
CA GLU A 131 -6.86 6.19 20.03
C GLU A 131 -6.08 6.00 18.72
N GLU A 132 -6.57 6.60 17.63
CA GLU A 132 -5.87 6.57 16.34
C GLU A 132 -4.54 7.31 16.41
N VAL A 133 -4.50 8.45 17.11
CA VAL A 133 -3.26 9.20 17.38
C VAL A 133 -2.31 8.36 18.25
N ALA A 134 -2.79 7.80 19.36
CA ALA A 134 -1.97 6.99 20.27
C ALA A 134 -1.33 5.77 19.57
N ARG A 135 -2.07 5.11 18.68
CA ARG A 135 -1.53 3.99 17.87
C ARG A 135 -0.37 4.39 16.96
N ARG A 136 -0.24 5.66 16.60
CA ARG A 136 0.90 6.19 15.81
C ARG A 136 2.13 6.47 16.67
N ARG A 137 2.06 6.23 18.00
CA ARG A 137 3.17 6.46 18.95
C ARG A 137 3.81 7.83 18.75
N PRO A 138 3.06 8.91 18.91
CA PRO A 138 3.51 10.26 18.56
C PRO A 138 4.81 10.66 19.24
N ASP A 139 5.13 10.10 20.41
CA ASP A 139 6.37 10.39 21.14
C ASP A 139 7.63 9.80 20.46
N SER A 140 7.46 8.83 19.57
CA SER A 140 8.53 8.24 18.75
C SER A 140 8.75 8.95 17.41
N LEU A 141 7.91 9.93 17.07
CA LEU A 141 7.97 10.67 15.81
C LEU A 141 8.89 11.89 15.95
N THR A 142 9.57 12.23 14.84
CA THR A 142 10.27 13.52 14.76
C THR A 142 9.26 14.68 14.83
N PRO A 143 9.69 15.92 15.18
CA PRO A 143 8.80 17.08 15.15
C PRO A 143 8.10 17.27 13.80
N ARG A 144 8.80 16.98 12.69
CA ARG A 144 8.23 17.08 11.34
C ARG A 144 7.17 16.01 11.09
N GLN A 145 7.44 14.77 11.43
CA GLN A 145 6.48 13.67 11.31
C GLN A 145 5.23 13.90 12.17
N ARG A 146 5.40 14.50 13.37
CA ARG A 146 4.28 14.89 14.21
C ARG A 146 3.41 15.96 13.53
N ALA A 147 4.02 17.00 12.98
CA ALA A 147 3.28 18.03 12.23
C ALA A 147 2.52 17.46 11.02
N LEU A 148 3.11 16.46 10.32
CA LEU A 148 2.44 15.77 9.23
C LEU A 148 1.28 14.90 9.72
N LEU A 149 1.45 14.19 10.86
CA LEU A 149 0.36 13.43 11.49
C LEU A 149 -0.82 14.34 11.85
N ASP A 150 -0.55 15.47 12.49
CA ASP A 150 -1.58 16.43 12.91
C ASP A 150 -2.30 17.04 11.70
N ARG A 151 -1.56 17.39 10.65
CA ARG A 151 -2.12 18.02 9.45
C ARG A 151 -2.85 17.01 8.53
N TRP A 152 -2.26 15.85 8.27
CA TRP A 152 -2.72 14.91 7.24
C TRP A 152 -3.25 13.58 7.76
N GLY A 153 -3.22 13.36 9.09
CA GLY A 153 -3.65 12.12 9.73
C GLY A 153 -2.68 10.95 9.56
N TYR A 154 -1.50 11.19 8.98
CA TYR A 154 -0.45 10.17 8.81
C TYR A 154 0.94 10.82 8.76
N PRO A 155 1.95 10.29 9.48
CA PRO A 155 3.25 10.95 9.60
C PRO A 155 4.17 10.76 8.38
N PHE A 156 3.95 9.71 7.57
CA PHE A 156 4.81 9.36 6.44
C PHE A 156 4.16 9.74 5.11
N VAL A 157 3.91 11.04 4.93
CA VAL A 157 3.39 11.67 3.70
C VAL A 157 4.33 12.80 3.27
N MET A 158 4.11 13.38 2.11
CA MET A 158 4.92 14.46 1.56
C MET A 158 6.40 14.03 1.50
N GLU A 159 7.33 14.84 2.01
CA GLU A 159 8.77 14.54 2.04
C GLU A 159 9.17 13.30 2.87
N GLU A 160 8.31 12.85 3.77
CA GLU A 160 8.49 11.62 4.55
C GLU A 160 7.93 10.38 3.83
N PHE A 161 7.32 10.56 2.66
CA PHE A 161 6.76 9.45 1.89
C PHE A 161 7.87 8.53 1.35
N ARG A 162 7.66 7.21 1.54
CA ARG A 162 8.57 6.17 1.02
C ARG A 162 7.76 5.01 0.49
N PHE A 163 7.66 4.94 -0.83
CA PHE A 163 6.93 3.86 -1.48
C PHE A 163 7.62 2.52 -1.29
N HIS A 164 6.87 1.55 -0.83
CA HIS A 164 7.31 0.16 -0.68
C HIS A 164 6.13 -0.81 -0.75
N LEU A 165 6.40 -2.04 -1.16
CA LEU A 165 5.47 -3.14 -1.27
C LEU A 165 5.88 -4.18 -0.22
N THR A 166 5.20 -4.22 0.91
CA THR A 166 5.57 -5.07 2.06
C THR A 166 5.39 -6.54 1.76
N LEU A 167 6.40 -7.35 2.08
CA LEU A 167 6.40 -8.80 1.87
C LEU A 167 6.31 -9.62 3.16
N THR A 168 6.77 -9.09 4.29
CA THR A 168 6.84 -9.87 5.54
C THR A 168 6.49 -9.02 6.75
N ASP A 169 6.16 -9.68 7.85
CA ASP A 169 6.29 -9.13 9.20
C ASP A 169 7.77 -8.88 9.53
N ARG A 170 8.06 -8.42 10.74
CA ARG A 170 9.43 -8.34 11.23
C ARG A 170 10.07 -9.73 11.29
N LEU A 171 11.29 -9.83 10.76
CA LEU A 171 12.10 -11.04 10.74
C LEU A 171 13.20 -10.97 11.81
N SER A 172 13.42 -12.06 12.49
CA SER A 172 14.65 -12.26 13.26
C SER A 172 15.87 -12.36 12.34
N ALA A 173 17.06 -12.18 12.90
CA ALA A 173 18.31 -12.33 12.14
C ALA A 173 18.46 -13.76 11.56
N ALA A 174 17.94 -14.77 12.24
CA ALA A 174 18.01 -16.16 11.81
C ALA A 174 17.04 -16.46 10.63
N GLU A 175 15.84 -15.89 10.63
CA GLU A 175 14.84 -16.11 9.56
C GLU A 175 15.17 -15.37 8.26
N ARG A 176 15.79 -14.21 8.37
CA ARG A 176 15.97 -13.26 7.28
C ARG A 176 16.62 -13.86 6.02
N PRO A 177 17.77 -14.56 6.09
CA PRO A 177 18.41 -15.07 4.89
C PRO A 177 17.53 -16.05 4.11
N GLY A 178 16.87 -16.97 4.81
CA GLY A 178 16.00 -17.97 4.17
C GLY A 178 14.77 -17.33 3.53
N VAL A 179 14.09 -16.43 4.25
CA VAL A 179 12.89 -15.74 3.72
C VAL A 179 13.26 -14.81 2.56
N GLN A 180 14.43 -14.14 2.62
CA GLN A 180 14.92 -13.29 1.55
C GLN A 180 15.20 -14.10 0.29
N ALA A 181 15.88 -15.25 0.41
CA ALA A 181 16.16 -16.13 -0.72
C ALA A 181 14.85 -16.66 -1.35
N ALA A 182 13.89 -17.08 -0.52
CA ALA A 182 12.58 -17.53 -0.98
C ALA A 182 11.81 -16.42 -1.72
N ALA A 183 11.76 -15.20 -1.16
CA ALA A 183 11.10 -14.06 -1.81
C ALA A 183 11.75 -13.70 -3.14
N GLN A 184 13.09 -13.73 -3.22
CA GLN A 184 13.83 -13.48 -4.45
C GLN A 184 13.58 -14.56 -5.50
N ALA A 185 13.56 -15.83 -5.12
CA ALA A 185 13.27 -16.94 -6.03
C ALA A 185 11.82 -16.90 -6.54
N TRP A 186 10.87 -16.54 -5.68
CA TRP A 186 9.45 -16.52 -6.01
C TRP A 186 9.04 -15.32 -6.85
N LEU A 187 9.44 -14.13 -6.45
CA LEU A 187 9.01 -12.86 -7.08
C LEU A 187 10.00 -12.35 -8.13
N GLY A 188 11.29 -12.59 -7.95
CA GLY A 188 12.34 -12.06 -8.84
C GLY A 188 12.11 -12.29 -10.33
N PRO A 189 11.73 -13.51 -10.78
CA PRO A 189 11.49 -13.80 -12.20
C PRO A 189 10.30 -13.06 -12.83
N VAL A 190 9.37 -12.57 -12.00
CA VAL A 190 8.11 -11.96 -12.47
C VAL A 190 7.99 -10.47 -12.14
N LEU A 191 9.05 -9.86 -11.60
CA LEU A 191 9.04 -8.42 -11.33
C LEU A 191 8.88 -7.64 -12.64
N PRO A 192 7.94 -6.66 -12.69
CA PRO A 192 7.72 -5.85 -13.88
C PRO A 192 8.93 -4.97 -14.21
N ARG A 193 9.21 -4.85 -15.50
CA ARG A 193 10.33 -4.03 -16.04
C ARG A 193 9.88 -3.32 -17.33
N PRO A 194 9.63 -2.01 -17.29
CA PRO A 194 9.71 -1.12 -16.12
C PRO A 194 8.60 -1.40 -15.10
N PHE A 195 8.80 -0.93 -13.87
CA PHE A 195 7.72 -0.83 -12.87
C PHE A 195 6.95 0.46 -13.11
N VAL A 196 5.66 0.34 -13.36
CA VAL A 196 4.78 1.47 -13.68
C VAL A 196 3.58 1.46 -12.74
N ILE A 197 3.24 2.62 -12.21
CA ILE A 197 1.97 2.86 -11.54
C ILE A 197 1.04 3.46 -12.60
N ALA A 198 0.16 2.62 -13.13
CA ALA A 198 -0.76 2.97 -14.22
C ALA A 198 -2.18 3.31 -13.73
N ASP A 199 -2.46 3.03 -12.46
CA ASP A 199 -3.76 3.28 -11.84
C ASP A 199 -3.66 3.54 -10.34
N LEU A 200 -4.71 4.13 -9.78
CA LEU A 200 -4.94 4.28 -8.34
C LEU A 200 -6.05 3.31 -7.93
N CYS A 201 -5.81 2.55 -6.87
CA CYS A 201 -6.75 1.59 -6.34
C CYS A 201 -7.41 2.14 -5.06
N LEU A 202 -8.69 2.46 -5.10
CA LEU A 202 -9.46 2.68 -3.89
C LEU A 202 -9.74 1.32 -3.26
N VAL A 203 -9.35 1.17 -2.00
CA VAL A 203 -9.55 -0.06 -1.22
C VAL A 203 -10.29 0.24 0.06
N ALA A 204 -11.05 -0.73 0.56
CA ALA A 204 -11.82 -0.59 1.78
C ALA A 204 -11.55 -1.73 2.75
N GLN A 205 -11.55 -1.42 4.04
CA GLN A 205 -11.33 -2.37 5.13
C GLN A 205 -12.65 -2.84 5.70
N ASP A 206 -12.83 -4.18 5.72
CA ASP A 206 -13.98 -4.85 6.34
C ASP A 206 -13.86 -4.91 7.88
N ALA A 207 -14.92 -5.42 8.52
CA ALA A 207 -14.99 -5.60 9.97
C ALA A 207 -13.95 -6.60 10.53
N GLN A 208 -13.42 -7.52 9.69
CA GLN A 208 -12.37 -8.47 10.05
C GLN A 208 -10.96 -7.86 9.88
N GLY A 209 -10.88 -6.61 9.41
CA GLY A 209 -9.63 -5.88 9.22
C GLY A 209 -8.91 -6.21 7.91
N ARG A 210 -9.56 -6.90 6.97
CA ARG A 210 -9.02 -7.21 5.65
C ARG A 210 -9.38 -6.11 4.66
N PHE A 211 -8.48 -5.88 3.70
CA PHE A 211 -8.73 -4.91 2.63
C PHE A 211 -9.20 -5.59 1.35
N HIS A 212 -10.09 -4.89 0.66
CA HIS A 212 -10.72 -5.30 -0.59
C HIS A 212 -10.61 -4.18 -1.60
N LEU A 213 -10.30 -4.51 -2.86
CA LEU A 213 -10.35 -3.55 -3.95
C LEU A 213 -11.82 -3.15 -4.21
N ARG A 214 -12.08 -1.84 -4.23
CA ARG A 214 -13.40 -1.28 -4.50
C ARG A 214 -13.47 -0.64 -5.87
N HIS A 215 -12.41 0.04 -6.27
CA HIS A 215 -12.36 0.73 -7.55
C HIS A 215 -10.92 0.87 -8.03
N ARG A 216 -10.75 0.89 -9.34
CA ARG A 216 -9.46 1.11 -9.99
C ARG A 216 -9.62 2.24 -10.99
N ALA A 217 -8.92 3.35 -10.75
CA ALA A 217 -8.94 4.57 -11.54
C ALA A 217 -7.67 4.66 -12.40
N PRO A 218 -7.76 4.49 -13.73
CA PRO A 218 -6.60 4.61 -14.62
C PRO A 218 -6.02 6.03 -14.62
N LEU A 219 -4.69 6.14 -14.56
CA LEU A 219 -3.97 7.39 -14.78
C LEU A 219 -3.92 7.67 -16.29
N SER A 220 -4.54 8.75 -16.76
CA SER A 220 -4.79 9.02 -18.17
C SER A 220 -4.57 10.48 -18.59
N GLY A 221 -3.92 11.29 -17.74
CA GLY A 221 -3.56 12.68 -18.03
C GLY A 221 -2.35 12.83 -18.94
#